data_3a0271155f7cf1fd4cd3040f413164fc
#
_entry.id   3a0271155f7cf1fd4cd3040f413164fc
#
_cell.length_a   1.000
_cell.length_b   1.000
_cell.length_c   1.000
_cell.angle_alpha   90.00
_cell.angle_beta   90.00
_cell.angle_gamma   90.00
#
_symmetry.space_group_name_H-M   'P 1'
#
loop_
_entity.id
_entity.type
_entity.pdbx_description
1 polymer ?
#
loop_
_entity_poly.entity_id
_entity_poly.type
_entity_poly.pdbx_seq_one_letter_code
_entity_poly.pdbx_strand_id
1 'polypeptide(L)'
;MSDRLRQPGVLELDELVAEGVSPWLDGLTRGHLASGCLTRLIARTGVRGATSDPAALAAAVESDDAYREQLAGLASDDICAADAVRAVAAYDVRWACDELRPVYQATRGLDGLVSMDLDPRLAHDVESAVAEAEQTLRAVNRPNAMVKLPATTEGIAAIRECVGAGFPVHVTAVFSASRYREALDAYAEGLRRALADGRRLSRLVSVVSLPVGLLDAEVDARLEDLGTPDALALRGEAAVARARHFYRMYDDWFGGADWRAMAAAGAHPQRLMWTATTVTDPSSSLTRYVEQLVTWGTITLMTLPTLKAAARRLDMCGDTLMGRHGAALEVWRRLEDLGVDGEGIARKLEAESVEGLAAAWRDLYAAVDAGRHTAHRT
;
A
#
# COMPACT_ATOMS: atom_id res chain seq x y z
N MET A 1 -27.36 13.68 21.17
CA MET A 1 -26.21 14.38 21.75
C MET A 1 -25.80 13.61 23.00
N SER A 2 -24.91 12.65 22.87
CA SER A 2 -24.34 11.96 24.02
C SER A 2 -22.84 12.27 24.03
N ASP A 3 -22.46 13.17 24.90
CA ASP A 3 -21.11 13.50 25.28
C ASP A 3 -20.52 12.27 26.01
N ARG A 4 -19.95 11.33 25.26
CA ARG A 4 -19.17 10.23 25.84
C ARG A 4 -17.91 10.85 26.37
N LEU A 5 -17.81 10.95 27.69
CA LEU A 5 -16.58 11.31 28.42
C LEU A 5 -15.43 10.47 27.90
N ARG A 6 -14.59 11.07 27.04
CA ARG A 6 -13.37 10.48 26.49
C ARG A 6 -12.42 10.17 27.64
N GLN A 7 -12.03 8.92 27.80
CA GLN A 7 -10.95 8.59 28.72
C GLN A 7 -9.64 9.15 28.13
N PRO A 8 -8.87 9.94 28.88
CA PRO A 8 -7.60 10.45 28.40
C PRO A 8 -6.62 9.29 28.16
N GLY A 9 -6.28 9.02 26.90
CA GLY A 9 -5.29 8.02 26.50
C GLY A 9 -5.74 6.97 25.49
N VAL A 10 -7.02 6.89 25.11
CA VAL A 10 -7.46 6.05 23.99
C VAL A 10 -7.31 6.85 22.72
N LEU A 11 -6.45 6.37 21.81
CA LEU A 11 -6.23 7.01 20.52
C LEU A 11 -7.36 6.59 19.55
N GLU A 12 -7.85 7.53 18.73
CA GLU A 12 -9.11 7.41 17.97
C GLU A 12 -9.09 6.39 16.82
N LEU A 13 -7.94 5.72 16.55
CA LEU A 13 -7.88 4.67 15.53
C LEU A 13 -8.63 3.38 15.91
N ASP A 14 -8.99 3.20 17.19
CA ASP A 14 -9.84 2.08 17.60
C ASP A 14 -11.23 2.19 16.98
N GLU A 15 -11.75 3.41 16.78
CA GLU A 15 -13.02 3.63 16.09
C GLU A 15 -12.90 3.24 14.60
N LEU A 16 -11.80 3.61 13.94
CA LEU A 16 -11.52 3.22 12.55
C LEU A 16 -11.43 1.70 12.40
N VAL A 17 -10.77 1.05 13.36
CA VAL A 17 -10.67 -0.42 13.41
C VAL A 17 -12.04 -1.05 13.65
N ALA A 18 -12.89 -0.46 14.49
CA ALA A 18 -14.25 -0.94 14.76
C ALA A 18 -15.15 -0.86 13.51
N GLU A 19 -14.91 0.11 12.61
CA GLU A 19 -15.57 0.20 11.30
C GLU A 19 -14.98 -0.78 10.27
N GLY A 20 -14.00 -1.63 10.65
CA GLY A 20 -13.42 -2.67 9.81
C GLY A 20 -12.29 -2.19 8.89
N VAL A 21 -11.75 -1.00 9.14
CA VAL A 21 -10.58 -0.47 8.42
C VAL A 21 -9.31 -0.86 9.15
N SER A 22 -8.28 -1.30 8.43
CA SER A 22 -6.96 -1.60 8.98
C SER A 22 -6.01 -0.42 8.76
N PRO A 23 -5.59 0.30 9.82
CA PRO A 23 -4.57 1.34 9.71
C PRO A 23 -3.18 0.73 9.54
N TRP A 24 -2.45 1.15 8.49
CA TRP A 24 -1.08 0.73 8.23
C TRP A 24 -0.12 1.93 8.25
N LEU A 25 1.13 1.67 8.67
CA LEU A 25 2.22 2.65 8.65
C LEU A 25 2.92 2.62 7.30
N ASP A 26 3.06 3.78 6.67
CA ASP A 26 3.85 4.00 5.45
C ASP A 26 5.28 4.45 5.77
N GLY A 27 6.23 4.07 4.91
CA GLY A 27 7.60 4.52 5.02
C GLY A 27 8.33 3.97 6.26
N LEU A 28 8.21 2.67 6.51
CA LEU A 28 8.92 1.99 7.61
C LEU A 28 10.43 2.12 7.44
N THR A 29 11.11 2.54 8.51
CA THR A 29 12.57 2.61 8.60
C THR A 29 13.09 1.93 9.87
N ARG A 30 14.39 1.65 9.91
CA ARG A 30 15.05 1.08 11.10
C ARG A 30 14.87 1.97 12.33
N GLY A 31 14.89 3.28 12.19
CA GLY A 31 14.63 4.21 13.27
C GLY A 31 13.27 4.02 13.93
N HIS A 32 12.23 3.68 13.18
CA HIS A 32 10.90 3.34 13.73
C HIS A 32 10.94 2.06 14.58
N LEU A 33 11.77 1.09 14.21
CA LEU A 33 11.93 -0.19 14.90
C LEU A 33 12.81 -0.01 16.14
N ALA A 34 14.02 0.51 15.99
CA ALA A 34 14.99 0.66 17.06
C ALA A 34 14.51 1.56 18.20
N SER A 35 13.73 2.61 17.87
CA SER A 35 13.10 3.47 18.88
C SER A 35 11.87 2.83 19.57
N GLY A 36 11.42 1.66 19.13
CA GLY A 36 10.16 1.04 19.57
C GLY A 36 8.91 1.83 19.13
N CYS A 37 9.03 2.69 18.10
CA CYS A 37 7.90 3.46 17.59
C CYS A 37 6.82 2.54 17.05
N LEU A 38 7.17 1.55 16.21
CA LEU A 38 6.22 0.59 15.66
C LEU A 38 5.49 -0.18 16.75
N THR A 39 6.22 -0.72 17.75
CA THR A 39 5.62 -1.44 18.90
C THR A 39 4.60 -0.56 19.62
N ARG A 40 4.91 0.72 19.85
CA ARG A 40 3.96 1.66 20.48
C ARG A 40 2.75 1.95 19.61
N LEU A 41 2.92 2.08 18.30
CA LEU A 41 1.80 2.28 17.36
C LEU A 41 0.88 1.06 17.36
N ILE A 42 1.40 -0.15 17.32
CA ILE A 42 0.62 -1.39 17.41
C ILE A 42 -0.20 -1.41 18.71
N ALA A 43 0.46 -1.15 19.83
CA ALA A 43 -0.16 -1.30 21.15
C ALA A 43 -1.15 -0.20 21.53
N ARG A 44 -0.97 1.02 20.99
CA ARG A 44 -1.74 2.21 21.44
C ARG A 44 -2.66 2.78 20.39
N THR A 45 -2.39 2.56 19.11
CA THR A 45 -3.17 3.15 18.01
C THR A 45 -3.86 2.11 17.14
N GLY A 46 -3.68 0.83 17.40
CA GLY A 46 -4.29 -0.21 16.60
C GLY A 46 -3.70 -0.36 15.18
N VAL A 47 -2.46 0.11 14.94
CA VAL A 47 -1.74 -0.14 13.67
C VAL A 47 -1.63 -1.64 13.43
N ARG A 48 -2.01 -2.07 12.23
CA ARG A 48 -2.18 -3.48 11.86
C ARG A 48 -1.29 -3.95 10.72
N GLY A 49 -0.44 -3.09 10.18
CA GLY A 49 0.49 -3.43 9.11
C GLY A 49 1.44 -2.29 8.80
N ALA A 50 2.39 -2.54 7.91
CA ALA A 50 3.35 -1.54 7.47
C ALA A 50 3.83 -1.78 6.04
N THR A 51 4.35 -0.72 5.40
CA THR A 51 5.05 -0.83 4.11
C THR A 51 6.44 -0.22 4.21
N SER A 52 7.42 -0.84 3.53
CA SER A 52 8.64 -0.13 3.18
C SER A 52 8.36 0.90 2.08
N ASP A 53 9.25 1.87 1.99
CA ASP A 53 9.28 2.87 0.92
C ASP A 53 10.74 3.14 0.55
N PRO A 54 11.13 3.01 -0.73
CA PRO A 54 12.53 3.16 -1.15
C PRO A 54 13.11 4.54 -0.88
N ALA A 55 12.33 5.62 -1.04
CA ALA A 55 12.79 6.98 -0.78
C ALA A 55 13.01 7.22 0.72
N ALA A 56 12.08 6.76 1.55
CA ALA A 56 12.22 6.84 3.01
C ALA A 56 13.42 6.00 3.50
N LEU A 57 13.63 4.83 2.91
CA LEU A 57 14.77 3.97 3.24
C LEU A 57 16.10 4.59 2.81
N ALA A 58 16.18 5.18 1.60
CA ALA A 58 17.37 5.89 1.13
C ALA A 58 17.77 7.02 2.09
N ALA A 59 16.81 7.90 2.41
CA ALA A 59 17.03 9.01 3.35
C ALA A 59 17.44 8.52 4.75
N ALA A 60 16.88 7.40 5.21
CA ALA A 60 17.24 6.82 6.50
C ALA A 60 18.64 6.20 6.49
N VAL A 61 19.03 5.50 5.42
CA VAL A 61 20.38 4.94 5.25
C VAL A 61 21.45 6.04 5.28
N GLU A 62 21.18 7.20 4.71
CA GLU A 62 22.10 8.35 4.69
C GLU A 62 22.23 9.04 6.05
N SER A 63 21.14 9.10 6.83
CA SER A 63 21.04 9.96 8.00
C SER A 63 21.05 9.24 9.36
N ASP A 64 20.75 7.94 9.39
CA ASP A 64 20.57 7.17 10.65
C ASP A 64 21.73 6.18 10.88
N ASP A 65 22.46 6.39 11.95
CA ASP A 65 23.57 5.52 12.38
C ASP A 65 23.16 4.05 12.61
N ALA A 66 21.88 3.77 12.76
CA ALA A 66 21.36 2.41 12.95
C ALA A 66 21.67 1.47 11.77
N TYR A 67 21.97 2.00 10.59
CA TYR A 67 22.37 1.20 9.43
C TYR A 67 23.87 0.91 9.35
N ARG A 68 24.72 1.67 10.08
CA ARG A 68 26.19 1.65 9.94
C ARG A 68 26.81 0.27 10.12
N GLU A 69 26.42 -0.45 11.18
CA GLU A 69 26.97 -1.77 11.47
C GLU A 69 26.68 -2.79 10.35
N GLN A 70 25.44 -2.80 9.85
CA GLN A 70 25.08 -3.69 8.75
C GLN A 70 25.81 -3.31 7.46
N LEU A 71 25.93 -2.01 7.14
CA LEU A 71 26.64 -1.54 5.97
C LEU A 71 28.13 -1.90 6.02
N ALA A 72 28.77 -1.80 7.20
CA ALA A 72 30.14 -2.25 7.41
C ALA A 72 30.31 -3.76 7.17
N GLY A 73 29.36 -4.58 7.67
CA GLY A 73 29.36 -6.01 7.40
C GLY A 73 29.22 -6.31 5.91
N LEU A 74 28.29 -5.65 5.23
CA LEU A 74 28.06 -5.81 3.80
C LEU A 74 29.22 -5.25 2.91
N ALA A 75 30.08 -4.39 3.46
CA ALA A 75 31.27 -3.91 2.77
C ALA A 75 32.40 -4.94 2.73
N SER A 76 32.48 -5.80 3.75
CA SER A 76 33.46 -6.91 3.82
C SER A 76 33.06 -8.11 2.97
N ASP A 77 31.79 -8.25 2.64
CA ASP A 77 31.27 -9.30 1.78
C ASP A 77 31.35 -8.86 0.32
N ASP A 78 31.88 -9.68 -0.57
CA ASP A 78 31.94 -9.40 -2.01
C ASP A 78 30.57 -9.64 -2.67
N ILE A 79 29.56 -8.87 -2.20
CA ILE A 79 28.19 -8.95 -2.71
C ILE A 79 27.86 -7.77 -3.65
N CYS A 80 27.02 -8.02 -4.64
CA CYS A 80 26.57 -6.97 -5.56
C CYS A 80 25.68 -5.94 -4.85
N ALA A 81 25.56 -4.74 -5.43
CA ALA A 81 24.75 -3.65 -4.87
C ALA A 81 23.27 -4.05 -4.70
N ALA A 82 22.71 -4.86 -5.62
CA ALA A 82 21.34 -5.33 -5.53
C ALA A 82 21.10 -6.21 -4.30
N ASP A 83 22.01 -7.14 -4.04
CA ASP A 83 21.94 -8.01 -2.85
C ASP A 83 22.13 -7.22 -1.55
N ALA A 84 22.98 -6.18 -1.57
CA ALA A 84 23.18 -5.30 -0.43
C ALA A 84 21.91 -4.51 -0.10
N VAL A 85 21.26 -3.90 -1.10
CA VAL A 85 19.98 -3.20 -0.95
C VAL A 85 18.91 -4.16 -0.42
N ARG A 86 18.79 -5.35 -1.03
CA ARG A 86 17.85 -6.38 -0.57
C ARG A 86 18.13 -6.79 0.88
N ALA A 87 19.40 -6.97 1.27
CA ALA A 87 19.78 -7.34 2.63
C ALA A 87 19.39 -6.27 3.65
N VAL A 88 19.61 -4.97 3.32
CA VAL A 88 19.24 -3.85 4.19
C VAL A 88 17.72 -3.80 4.36
N ALA A 89 16.97 -3.78 3.26
CA ALA A 89 15.50 -3.70 3.32
C ALA A 89 14.88 -4.94 3.96
N ALA A 90 15.35 -6.15 3.63
CA ALA A 90 14.85 -7.39 4.22
C ALA A 90 15.10 -7.49 5.72
N TYR A 91 16.16 -6.89 6.23
CA TYR A 91 16.42 -6.84 7.69
C TYR A 91 15.32 -6.06 8.41
N ASP A 92 14.98 -4.85 7.91
CA ASP A 92 13.96 -3.99 8.52
C ASP A 92 12.57 -4.62 8.40
N VAL A 93 12.24 -5.16 7.23
CA VAL A 93 10.96 -5.85 6.99
C VAL A 93 10.83 -7.09 7.90
N ARG A 94 11.90 -7.85 8.09
CA ARG A 94 11.92 -9.01 9.00
C ARG A 94 11.63 -8.59 10.44
N TRP A 95 12.27 -7.54 10.91
CA TRP A 95 12.05 -7.01 12.26
C TRP A 95 10.59 -6.54 12.42
N ALA A 96 10.07 -5.77 11.48
CA ALA A 96 8.68 -5.33 11.49
C ALA A 96 7.69 -6.51 11.45
N CYS A 97 7.98 -7.53 10.66
CA CYS A 97 7.21 -8.78 10.64
C CYS A 97 7.16 -9.45 12.02
N ASP A 98 8.26 -9.45 12.75
CA ASP A 98 8.32 -10.03 14.10
C ASP A 98 7.49 -9.20 15.09
N GLU A 99 7.57 -7.87 15.05
CA GLU A 99 6.73 -6.99 15.89
C GLU A 99 5.23 -7.12 15.58
N LEU A 100 4.86 -7.25 14.30
CA LEU A 100 3.48 -7.42 13.85
C LEU A 100 2.96 -8.87 13.95
N ARG A 101 3.81 -9.81 14.34
CA ARG A 101 3.46 -11.25 14.46
C ARG A 101 2.24 -11.53 15.34
N PRO A 102 2.08 -10.88 16.52
CA PRO A 102 0.88 -11.08 17.34
C PRO A 102 -0.41 -10.67 16.62
N VAL A 103 -0.40 -9.56 15.87
CA VAL A 103 -1.52 -9.09 15.06
C VAL A 103 -1.85 -10.10 13.96
N TYR A 104 -0.82 -10.59 13.25
CA TYR A 104 -0.96 -11.61 12.21
C TYR A 104 -1.63 -12.90 12.73
N GLN A 105 -1.20 -13.35 13.90
CA GLN A 105 -1.76 -14.56 14.51
C GLN A 105 -3.20 -14.35 14.99
N ALA A 106 -3.48 -13.22 15.64
CA ALA A 106 -4.81 -12.88 16.16
C ALA A 106 -5.85 -12.73 15.04
N THR A 107 -5.43 -12.22 13.87
CA THR A 107 -6.30 -12.01 12.70
C THR A 107 -6.27 -13.19 11.70
N ARG A 108 -5.60 -14.28 12.03
CA ARG A 108 -5.44 -15.46 11.17
C ARG A 108 -4.85 -15.12 9.79
N GLY A 109 -3.93 -14.15 9.76
CA GLY A 109 -3.21 -13.77 8.56
C GLY A 109 -3.84 -12.65 7.74
N LEU A 110 -4.98 -12.10 8.16
CA LEU A 110 -5.63 -10.98 7.46
C LEU A 110 -4.93 -9.64 7.68
N ASP A 111 -4.34 -9.45 8.85
CA ASP A 111 -3.55 -8.27 9.22
C ASP A 111 -2.17 -8.69 9.77
N GLY A 112 -1.40 -7.73 10.24
CA GLY A 112 -0.04 -7.98 10.71
C GLY A 112 0.95 -8.20 9.59
N LEU A 113 0.61 -7.74 8.39
CA LEU A 113 1.39 -7.90 7.17
C LEU A 113 2.40 -6.76 7.02
N VAL A 114 3.53 -7.04 6.38
CA VAL A 114 4.54 -6.05 6.00
C VAL A 114 4.84 -6.19 4.52
N SER A 115 4.68 -5.09 3.77
CA SER A 115 4.89 -5.06 2.33
C SER A 115 6.25 -4.45 2.01
N MET A 116 7.02 -5.09 1.11
CA MET A 116 8.32 -4.66 0.63
C MET A 116 8.29 -4.43 -0.87
N ASP A 117 8.81 -3.27 -1.31
CA ASP A 117 8.95 -2.98 -2.74
C ASP A 117 9.97 -3.90 -3.39
N LEU A 118 9.67 -4.35 -4.61
CA LEU A 118 10.65 -4.98 -5.50
C LEU A 118 11.33 -3.92 -6.36
N ASP A 119 12.46 -4.28 -6.96
CA ASP A 119 13.17 -3.40 -7.87
C ASP A 119 12.27 -3.01 -9.06
N PRO A 120 11.89 -1.74 -9.21
CA PRO A 120 10.94 -1.31 -10.24
C PRO A 120 11.52 -1.39 -11.66
N ARG A 121 12.82 -1.57 -11.81
CA ARG A 121 13.44 -1.84 -13.13
C ARG A 121 12.97 -3.15 -13.74
N LEU A 122 12.40 -4.05 -12.90
CA LEU A 122 11.80 -5.31 -13.29
C LEU A 122 10.31 -5.20 -13.63
N ALA A 123 9.71 -4.00 -13.53
CA ALA A 123 8.26 -3.78 -13.73
C ALA A 123 7.75 -4.19 -15.12
N HIS A 124 8.64 -4.36 -16.10
CA HIS A 124 8.34 -4.76 -17.48
C HIS A 124 8.99 -6.11 -17.87
N ASP A 125 9.44 -6.90 -16.87
CA ASP A 125 10.01 -8.24 -17.06
C ASP A 125 9.39 -9.22 -16.08
N VAL A 126 8.47 -10.05 -16.57
CA VAL A 126 7.68 -10.99 -15.75
C VAL A 126 8.58 -12.01 -15.05
N GLU A 127 9.51 -12.62 -15.76
CA GLU A 127 10.37 -13.70 -15.23
C GLU A 127 11.29 -13.15 -14.13
N SER A 128 11.95 -12.03 -14.42
CA SER A 128 12.83 -11.36 -13.45
C SER A 128 12.05 -10.87 -12.22
N ALA A 129 10.84 -10.31 -12.38
CA ALA A 129 10.01 -9.87 -11.27
C ALA A 129 9.60 -11.02 -10.35
N VAL A 130 9.24 -12.18 -10.91
CA VAL A 130 8.89 -13.39 -10.13
C VAL A 130 10.12 -13.94 -9.40
N ALA A 131 11.27 -13.99 -10.06
CA ALA A 131 12.53 -14.44 -9.44
C ALA A 131 12.96 -13.52 -8.29
N GLU A 132 12.83 -12.19 -8.45
CA GLU A 132 13.12 -11.21 -7.41
C GLU A 132 12.14 -11.32 -6.23
N ALA A 133 10.84 -11.55 -6.50
CA ALA A 133 9.83 -11.79 -5.48
C ALA A 133 10.20 -13.00 -4.61
N GLU A 134 10.61 -14.10 -5.22
CA GLU A 134 11.05 -15.29 -4.50
C GLU A 134 12.30 -15.04 -3.64
N GLN A 135 13.31 -14.38 -4.20
CA GLN A 135 14.55 -14.06 -3.48
C GLN A 135 14.28 -13.13 -2.29
N THR A 136 13.46 -12.11 -2.50
CA THR A 136 13.05 -11.16 -1.46
C THR A 136 12.30 -11.84 -0.32
N LEU A 137 11.28 -12.65 -0.63
CA LEU A 137 10.53 -13.39 0.41
C LEU A 137 11.40 -14.41 1.14
N ARG A 138 12.36 -15.06 0.46
CA ARG A 138 13.35 -15.93 1.11
C ARG A 138 14.28 -15.13 2.03
N ALA A 139 14.73 -13.94 1.60
CA ALA A 139 15.59 -13.09 2.42
C ALA A 139 14.88 -12.62 3.69
N VAL A 140 13.60 -12.20 3.59
CA VAL A 140 12.79 -11.83 4.75
C VAL A 140 12.47 -13.04 5.63
N ASN A 141 12.13 -14.18 5.04
CA ASN A 141 11.81 -15.44 5.73
C ASN A 141 10.78 -15.28 6.87
N ARG A 142 9.68 -14.61 6.59
CA ARG A 142 8.55 -14.42 7.52
C ARG A 142 7.21 -14.66 6.81
N PRO A 143 6.24 -15.34 7.45
CA PRO A 143 4.97 -15.70 6.80
C PRO A 143 4.03 -14.50 6.58
N ASN A 144 4.30 -13.38 7.20
CA ASN A 144 3.54 -12.13 7.10
C ASN A 144 4.25 -11.06 6.25
N ALA A 145 5.28 -11.45 5.49
CA ALA A 145 5.87 -10.60 4.46
C ALA A 145 5.09 -10.72 3.15
N MET A 146 5.00 -9.63 2.41
CA MET A 146 4.46 -9.60 1.05
C MET A 146 5.32 -8.70 0.16
N VAL A 147 5.30 -8.98 -1.14
CA VAL A 147 6.04 -8.20 -2.14
C VAL A 147 5.13 -7.22 -2.85
N LYS A 148 5.64 -6.02 -3.16
CA LYS A 148 4.89 -4.98 -3.85
C LYS A 148 5.28 -4.95 -5.32
N LEU A 149 4.28 -5.03 -6.20
CA LEU A 149 4.40 -5.05 -7.65
C LEU A 149 3.49 -3.98 -8.27
N PRO A 150 3.98 -3.14 -9.20
CA PRO A 150 3.14 -2.20 -9.91
C PRO A 150 2.23 -2.91 -10.91
N ALA A 151 1.02 -2.38 -11.13
CA ALA A 151 0.03 -2.95 -12.04
C ALA A 151 0.30 -2.54 -13.51
N THR A 152 1.54 -2.62 -13.99
CA THR A 152 1.85 -2.51 -15.42
C THR A 152 1.30 -3.73 -16.17
N THR A 153 1.30 -3.71 -17.48
CA THR A 153 0.84 -4.87 -18.28
C THR A 153 1.62 -6.14 -17.91
N GLU A 154 2.94 -6.05 -17.82
CA GLU A 154 3.82 -7.16 -17.42
C GLU A 154 3.67 -7.44 -15.92
N GLY A 155 3.48 -6.39 -15.10
CA GLY A 155 3.25 -6.51 -13.67
C GLY A 155 1.98 -7.33 -13.35
N ILE A 156 0.90 -7.16 -14.09
CA ILE A 156 -0.32 -7.99 -13.98
C ILE A 156 -0.02 -9.47 -14.25
N ALA A 157 0.82 -9.76 -15.27
CA ALA A 157 1.26 -11.12 -15.52
C ALA A 157 2.14 -11.66 -14.39
N ALA A 158 3.08 -10.87 -13.88
CA ALA A 158 3.93 -11.23 -12.74
C ALA A 158 3.12 -11.48 -11.46
N ILE A 159 2.10 -10.66 -11.18
CA ILE A 159 1.18 -10.85 -10.05
C ILE A 159 0.50 -12.21 -10.11
N ARG A 160 -0.03 -12.59 -11.28
CA ARG A 160 -0.64 -13.91 -11.50
C ARG A 160 0.32 -15.06 -11.21
N GLU A 161 1.55 -14.98 -11.72
CA GLU A 161 2.59 -16.00 -11.50
C GLU A 161 3.02 -16.04 -10.02
N CYS A 162 3.24 -14.90 -9.37
CA CYS A 162 3.59 -14.83 -7.95
C CYS A 162 2.51 -15.45 -7.07
N VAL A 163 1.24 -15.11 -7.28
CA VAL A 163 0.11 -15.70 -6.52
C VAL A 163 0.03 -17.21 -6.78
N GLY A 164 0.18 -17.65 -8.04
CA GLY A 164 0.26 -19.07 -8.41
C GLY A 164 1.41 -19.80 -7.72
N ALA A 165 2.56 -19.16 -7.60
CA ALA A 165 3.72 -19.66 -6.86
C ALA A 165 3.54 -19.66 -5.33
N GLY A 166 2.46 -19.10 -4.82
CA GLY A 166 2.16 -19.08 -3.39
C GLY A 166 2.72 -17.86 -2.65
N PHE A 167 3.02 -16.76 -3.34
CA PHE A 167 3.57 -15.56 -2.76
C PHE A 167 2.46 -14.53 -2.45
N PRO A 168 2.43 -13.95 -1.23
CA PRO A 168 1.57 -12.81 -0.92
C PRO A 168 2.00 -11.57 -1.72
N VAL A 169 1.03 -10.87 -2.33
CA VAL A 169 1.30 -9.76 -3.25
C VAL A 169 0.51 -8.51 -2.88
N HIS A 170 1.21 -7.36 -2.84
CA HIS A 170 0.64 -6.03 -2.81
C HIS A 170 0.72 -5.42 -4.22
N VAL A 171 -0.42 -5.25 -4.87
CA VAL A 171 -0.54 -4.61 -6.19
C VAL A 171 -0.62 -3.10 -6.01
N THR A 172 0.27 -2.34 -6.65
CA THR A 172 0.30 -0.88 -6.54
C THR A 172 0.15 -0.18 -7.87
N ALA A 173 0.02 1.15 -7.85
CA ALA A 173 -0.18 2.01 -9.02
C ALA A 173 -1.47 1.71 -9.80
N VAL A 174 -2.56 1.38 -9.11
CA VAL A 174 -3.85 1.14 -9.74
C VAL A 174 -4.71 2.39 -9.67
N PHE A 175 -4.96 3.04 -10.82
CA PHE A 175 -5.70 4.31 -10.89
C PHE A 175 -7.01 4.20 -11.68
N SER A 176 -7.19 3.16 -12.53
CA SER A 176 -8.38 2.96 -13.34
C SER A 176 -9.17 1.72 -12.97
N ALA A 177 -10.46 1.72 -13.28
CA ALA A 177 -11.34 0.58 -13.09
C ALA A 177 -10.95 -0.62 -13.98
N SER A 178 -10.48 -0.34 -15.21
CA SER A 178 -9.95 -1.37 -16.12
C SER A 178 -8.74 -2.08 -15.51
N ARG A 179 -7.76 -1.34 -15.01
CA ARG A 179 -6.56 -1.90 -14.38
C ARG A 179 -6.89 -2.65 -13.08
N TYR A 180 -7.84 -2.15 -12.29
CA TYR A 180 -8.30 -2.87 -11.11
C TYR A 180 -8.95 -4.21 -11.48
N ARG A 181 -9.75 -4.26 -12.55
CA ARG A 181 -10.34 -5.50 -13.07
C ARG A 181 -9.26 -6.52 -13.45
N GLU A 182 -8.23 -6.09 -14.18
CA GLU A 182 -7.11 -6.95 -14.56
C GLU A 182 -6.37 -7.49 -13.33
N ALA A 183 -6.19 -6.68 -12.28
CA ALA A 183 -5.58 -7.13 -11.02
C ALA A 183 -6.43 -8.19 -10.30
N LEU A 184 -7.77 -8.02 -10.26
CA LEU A 184 -8.70 -9.01 -9.72
C LEU A 184 -8.64 -10.33 -10.50
N ASP A 185 -8.65 -10.25 -11.84
CA ASP A 185 -8.58 -11.43 -12.72
C ASP A 185 -7.25 -12.18 -12.53
N ALA A 186 -6.13 -11.45 -12.45
CA ALA A 186 -4.80 -12.02 -12.21
C ALA A 186 -4.72 -12.72 -10.85
N TYR A 187 -5.27 -12.09 -9.80
CA TYR A 187 -5.35 -12.68 -8.48
C TYR A 187 -6.16 -13.98 -8.48
N ALA A 188 -7.37 -13.95 -9.05
CA ALA A 188 -8.25 -15.12 -9.12
C ALA A 188 -7.61 -16.29 -9.90
N GLU A 189 -6.96 -15.98 -11.03
CA GLU A 189 -6.25 -16.99 -11.83
C GLU A 189 -5.05 -17.57 -11.08
N GLY A 190 -4.25 -16.73 -10.41
CA GLY A 190 -3.16 -17.17 -9.54
C GLY A 190 -3.63 -18.10 -8.43
N LEU A 191 -4.76 -17.76 -7.75
CA LEU A 191 -5.36 -18.61 -6.72
C LEU A 191 -5.81 -19.98 -7.28
N ARG A 192 -6.41 -20.01 -8.48
CA ARG A 192 -6.80 -21.28 -9.11
C ARG A 192 -5.59 -22.18 -9.37
N ARG A 193 -4.48 -21.60 -9.86
CA ARG A 193 -3.21 -22.34 -10.07
C ARG A 193 -2.63 -22.83 -8.75
N ALA A 194 -2.55 -21.96 -7.74
CA ALA A 194 -2.07 -22.33 -6.41
C ALA A 194 -2.88 -23.50 -5.81
N LEU A 195 -4.22 -23.47 -5.99
CA LEU A 195 -5.09 -24.55 -5.53
C LEU A 195 -4.82 -25.85 -6.28
N ALA A 196 -4.68 -25.79 -7.62
CA ALA A 196 -4.35 -26.96 -8.45
C ALA A 196 -3.01 -27.59 -8.06
N ASP A 197 -2.04 -26.77 -7.64
CA ASP A 197 -0.73 -27.21 -7.14
C ASP A 197 -0.77 -27.68 -5.66
N GLY A 198 -1.95 -27.79 -5.05
CA GLY A 198 -2.13 -28.25 -3.67
C GLY A 198 -1.68 -27.25 -2.60
N ARG A 199 -1.53 -25.98 -2.94
CA ARG A 199 -1.13 -24.94 -1.97
C ARG A 199 -2.31 -24.55 -1.07
N ARG A 200 -1.99 -24.11 0.15
CA ARG A 200 -2.99 -23.62 1.11
C ARG A 200 -3.36 -22.17 0.81
N LEU A 201 -4.56 -21.94 0.26
CA LEU A 201 -5.03 -20.59 -0.09
C LEU A 201 -5.16 -19.66 1.12
N SER A 202 -5.40 -20.19 2.32
CA SER A 202 -5.48 -19.39 3.56
C SER A 202 -4.17 -18.68 3.97
N ARG A 203 -3.07 -18.95 3.28
CA ARG A 203 -1.80 -18.24 3.46
C ARG A 203 -1.55 -17.21 2.37
N LEU A 204 -2.38 -17.19 1.33
CA LEU A 204 -2.26 -16.26 0.22
C LEU A 204 -3.15 -15.07 0.48
N VAL A 205 -2.51 -13.95 0.80
CA VAL A 205 -3.18 -12.66 0.96
C VAL A 205 -2.73 -11.73 -0.15
N SER A 206 -3.63 -10.91 -0.61
CA SER A 206 -3.32 -9.86 -1.56
C SER A 206 -3.99 -8.55 -1.16
N VAL A 207 -3.30 -7.47 -1.49
CA VAL A 207 -3.77 -6.10 -1.31
C VAL A 207 -3.63 -5.39 -2.66
N VAL A 208 -4.57 -4.51 -2.97
CA VAL A 208 -4.48 -3.64 -4.16
C VAL A 208 -4.65 -2.20 -3.74
N SER A 209 -3.73 -1.32 -4.14
CA SER A 209 -3.70 0.06 -3.68
C SER A 209 -4.07 1.08 -4.76
N LEU A 210 -4.93 2.01 -4.36
CA LEU A 210 -5.26 3.24 -5.09
C LEU A 210 -4.55 4.42 -4.41
N PRO A 211 -3.61 5.09 -5.09
CA PRO A 211 -2.97 6.30 -4.56
C PRO A 211 -3.90 7.52 -4.70
N VAL A 212 -4.74 7.73 -3.69
CA VAL A 212 -5.85 8.70 -3.75
C VAL A 212 -5.37 10.14 -3.89
N GLY A 213 -4.35 10.54 -3.15
CA GLY A 213 -3.83 11.91 -3.20
C GLY A 213 -3.19 12.25 -4.55
N LEU A 214 -2.55 11.27 -5.22
CA LEU A 214 -1.98 11.49 -6.55
C LEU A 214 -3.07 11.69 -7.60
N LEU A 215 -4.17 10.93 -7.50
CA LEU A 215 -5.30 11.07 -8.42
C LEU A 215 -5.99 12.42 -8.26
N ASP A 216 -6.30 12.84 -7.04
CA ASP A 216 -6.91 14.15 -6.80
C ASP A 216 -5.97 15.29 -7.25
N ALA A 217 -4.67 15.23 -6.93
CA ALA A 217 -3.73 16.27 -7.33
C ALA A 217 -3.69 16.48 -8.86
N GLU A 218 -3.68 15.40 -9.64
CA GLU A 218 -3.66 15.48 -11.11
C GLU A 218 -4.99 15.97 -11.69
N VAL A 219 -6.12 15.55 -11.12
CA VAL A 219 -7.44 16.02 -11.54
C VAL A 219 -7.65 17.48 -11.15
N ASP A 220 -7.31 17.84 -9.91
CA ASP A 220 -7.49 19.19 -9.38
C ASP A 220 -6.67 20.22 -10.17
N ALA A 221 -5.43 19.88 -10.57
CA ALA A 221 -4.62 20.76 -11.41
C ALA A 221 -5.34 21.07 -12.75
N ARG A 222 -6.00 20.08 -13.38
CA ARG A 222 -6.77 20.31 -14.61
C ARG A 222 -8.02 21.13 -14.38
N LEU A 223 -8.69 20.94 -13.24
CA LEU A 223 -9.86 21.73 -12.87
C LEU A 223 -9.51 23.20 -12.58
N GLU A 224 -8.34 23.43 -12.00
CA GLU A 224 -7.79 24.76 -11.77
C GLU A 224 -7.43 25.46 -13.09
N ASP A 225 -6.83 24.74 -14.04
CA ASP A 225 -6.54 25.26 -15.39
C ASP A 225 -7.81 25.66 -16.14
N LEU A 226 -8.91 24.90 -15.97
CA LEU A 226 -10.22 25.28 -16.54
C LEU A 226 -10.81 26.53 -15.87
N GLY A 227 -10.62 26.71 -14.58
CA GLY A 227 -10.97 27.91 -13.81
C GLY A 227 -12.45 28.25 -13.74
N THR A 228 -13.36 27.42 -14.27
CA THR A 228 -14.80 27.67 -14.21
C THR A 228 -15.36 27.31 -12.84
N PRO A 229 -16.45 27.97 -12.37
CA PRO A 229 -17.08 27.64 -11.09
C PRO A 229 -17.46 26.16 -10.97
N ASP A 230 -17.96 25.54 -12.07
CA ASP A 230 -18.35 24.13 -12.11
C ASP A 230 -17.15 23.19 -11.99
N ALA A 231 -16.02 23.53 -12.62
CA ALA A 231 -14.78 22.80 -12.48
C ALA A 231 -14.23 22.88 -11.06
N LEU A 232 -14.12 24.09 -10.51
CA LEU A 232 -13.60 24.31 -9.17
C LEU A 232 -14.44 23.65 -8.05
N ALA A 233 -15.74 23.48 -8.28
CA ALA A 233 -16.66 22.78 -7.36
C ALA A 233 -16.42 21.26 -7.31
N LEU A 234 -15.66 20.67 -8.23
CA LEU A 234 -15.33 19.25 -8.28
C LEU A 234 -13.96 18.91 -7.69
N ARG A 235 -13.19 19.93 -7.26
CA ARG A 235 -11.88 19.70 -6.67
C ARG A 235 -11.96 18.78 -5.45
N GLY A 236 -11.05 17.81 -5.42
CA GLY A 236 -10.94 16.83 -4.37
C GLY A 236 -12.02 15.75 -4.35
N GLU A 237 -12.89 15.67 -5.35
CA GLU A 237 -13.95 14.68 -5.41
C GLU A 237 -13.58 13.41 -6.22
N ALA A 238 -12.58 13.50 -7.10
CA ALA A 238 -12.25 12.45 -8.06
C ALA A 238 -11.77 11.17 -7.39
N ALA A 239 -10.84 11.26 -6.44
CA ALA A 239 -10.27 10.09 -5.78
C ALA A 239 -11.29 9.37 -4.88
N VAL A 240 -12.10 10.12 -4.14
CA VAL A 240 -13.18 9.54 -3.31
C VAL A 240 -14.23 8.85 -4.19
N ALA A 241 -14.58 9.46 -5.33
CA ALA A 241 -15.47 8.84 -6.29
C ALA A 241 -14.86 7.57 -6.91
N ARG A 242 -13.56 7.58 -7.24
CA ARG A 242 -12.85 6.39 -7.73
C ARG A 242 -12.81 5.28 -6.69
N ALA A 243 -12.53 5.61 -5.44
CA ALA A 243 -12.53 4.66 -4.34
C ALA A 243 -13.90 4.00 -4.12
N ARG A 244 -15.00 4.78 -4.20
CA ARG A 244 -16.38 4.27 -4.16
C ARG A 244 -16.68 3.32 -5.31
N HIS A 245 -16.18 3.62 -6.50
CA HIS A 245 -16.32 2.75 -7.67
C HIS A 245 -15.53 1.44 -7.48
N PHE A 246 -14.30 1.51 -7.00
CA PHE A 246 -13.48 0.34 -6.70
C PHE A 246 -14.13 -0.54 -5.63
N TYR A 247 -14.67 0.08 -4.57
CA TYR A 247 -15.34 -0.68 -3.52
C TYR A 247 -16.59 -1.40 -4.04
N ARG A 248 -17.34 -0.78 -4.96
CA ARG A 248 -18.45 -1.45 -5.63
C ARG A 248 -17.98 -2.65 -6.46
N MET A 249 -16.90 -2.50 -7.22
CA MET A 249 -16.30 -3.62 -7.97
C MET A 249 -15.83 -4.74 -7.06
N TYR A 250 -15.23 -4.39 -5.91
CA TYR A 250 -14.83 -5.32 -4.85
C TYR A 250 -16.04 -6.12 -4.33
N ASP A 251 -17.10 -5.43 -3.95
CA ASP A 251 -18.30 -6.04 -3.38
C ASP A 251 -18.98 -6.98 -4.39
N ASP A 252 -19.13 -6.55 -5.64
CA ASP A 252 -19.67 -7.37 -6.73
C ASP A 252 -18.81 -8.61 -7.00
N TRP A 253 -17.48 -8.47 -7.01
CA TRP A 253 -16.57 -9.57 -7.30
C TRP A 253 -16.54 -10.60 -6.17
N PHE A 254 -16.32 -10.17 -4.94
CA PHE A 254 -16.17 -11.05 -3.79
C PHE A 254 -17.53 -11.49 -3.19
N GLY A 255 -18.64 -10.85 -3.57
CA GLY A 255 -20.01 -11.32 -3.33
C GLY A 255 -20.50 -12.37 -4.34
N GLY A 256 -19.79 -12.57 -5.47
CA GLY A 256 -20.17 -13.42 -6.57
C GLY A 256 -20.15 -14.93 -6.27
N ALA A 257 -20.83 -15.72 -7.12
CA ALA A 257 -20.90 -17.17 -6.96
C ALA A 257 -19.53 -17.86 -7.13
N ASP A 258 -18.74 -17.39 -8.10
CA ASP A 258 -17.41 -17.95 -8.42
C ASP A 258 -16.45 -17.77 -7.25
N TRP A 259 -16.51 -16.62 -6.59
CA TRP A 259 -15.70 -16.35 -5.40
C TRP A 259 -16.06 -17.26 -4.22
N ARG A 260 -17.34 -17.59 -4.02
CA ARG A 260 -17.75 -18.47 -2.90
C ARG A 260 -17.04 -19.82 -2.92
N ALA A 261 -16.78 -20.38 -4.09
CA ALA A 261 -16.04 -21.63 -4.22
C ALA A 261 -14.57 -21.48 -3.77
N MET A 262 -13.92 -20.37 -4.14
CA MET A 262 -12.55 -20.07 -3.72
C MET A 262 -12.47 -19.76 -2.21
N ALA A 263 -13.43 -19.04 -1.68
CA ALA A 263 -13.53 -18.76 -0.25
C ALA A 263 -13.72 -20.04 0.57
N ALA A 264 -14.55 -20.98 0.08
CA ALA A 264 -14.73 -22.30 0.70
C ALA A 264 -13.42 -23.13 0.71
N ALA A 265 -12.51 -22.91 -0.26
CA ALA A 265 -11.17 -23.48 -0.30
C ALA A 265 -10.16 -22.70 0.57
N GLY A 266 -10.61 -21.68 1.28
CA GLY A 266 -9.82 -20.88 2.21
C GLY A 266 -9.18 -19.62 1.64
N ALA A 267 -9.53 -19.20 0.42
CA ALA A 267 -9.02 -17.95 -0.17
C ALA A 267 -9.55 -16.71 0.56
N HIS A 268 -8.70 -15.69 0.67
CA HIS A 268 -9.06 -14.37 1.18
C HIS A 268 -9.36 -13.41 0.02
N PRO A 269 -10.28 -12.43 0.19
CA PRO A 269 -10.45 -11.35 -0.79
C PRO A 269 -9.16 -10.54 -0.96
N GLN A 270 -8.90 -10.04 -2.16
CA GLN A 270 -7.87 -9.03 -2.40
C GLN A 270 -8.34 -7.70 -1.81
N ARG A 271 -7.79 -7.27 -0.68
CA ARG A 271 -8.26 -6.08 0.03
C ARG A 271 -7.87 -4.80 -0.67
N LEU A 272 -8.79 -3.85 -0.71
CA LEU A 272 -8.50 -2.49 -1.16
C LEU A 272 -7.68 -1.73 -0.11
N MET A 273 -6.68 -0.99 -0.58
CA MET A 273 -5.84 -0.12 0.23
C MET A 273 -5.83 1.30 -0.36
N TRP A 274 -6.10 2.27 0.48
CA TRP A 274 -5.97 3.69 0.14
C TRP A 274 -4.56 4.15 0.51
N THR A 275 -3.80 4.62 -0.49
CA THR A 275 -2.42 5.09 -0.31
C THR A 275 -2.26 6.54 -0.76
N ALA A 276 -1.09 7.15 -0.52
CA ALA A 276 -0.86 8.59 -0.72
C ALA A 276 -1.94 9.44 -0.02
N THR A 277 -2.29 9.05 1.22
CA THR A 277 -3.36 9.69 2.00
C THR A 277 -2.94 11.02 2.62
N THR A 278 -1.71 11.46 2.42
CA THR A 278 -1.24 12.79 2.83
C THR A 278 -1.85 13.85 1.91
N VAL A 279 -2.54 14.81 2.50
CA VAL A 279 -3.16 15.93 1.77
C VAL A 279 -2.11 16.99 1.53
N THR A 280 -1.96 17.43 0.29
CA THR A 280 -1.03 18.50 -0.12
C THR A 280 -1.65 19.89 -0.05
N ASP A 281 -2.98 20.00 -0.13
CA ASP A 281 -3.70 21.28 0.00
C ASP A 281 -3.72 21.73 1.47
N PRO A 282 -3.07 22.89 1.80
CA PRO A 282 -3.00 23.40 3.17
C PRO A 282 -4.37 23.78 3.77
N SER A 283 -5.40 23.97 2.94
CA SER A 283 -6.76 24.28 3.39
C SER A 283 -7.55 23.04 3.82
N SER A 284 -7.08 21.87 3.49
CA SER A 284 -7.72 20.60 3.78
C SER A 284 -7.15 19.90 5.02
N SER A 285 -7.98 19.14 5.74
CA SER A 285 -7.52 18.34 6.89
C SER A 285 -6.52 17.27 6.44
N LEU A 286 -5.45 17.07 7.23
CA LEU A 286 -4.49 15.97 7.02
C LEU A 286 -5.16 14.58 7.09
N THR A 287 -6.33 14.48 7.72
CA THR A 287 -7.09 13.24 7.91
C THR A 287 -8.22 13.06 6.90
N ARG A 288 -8.36 13.97 5.93
CA ARG A 288 -9.47 13.99 4.97
C ARG A 288 -9.75 12.63 4.34
N TYR A 289 -8.75 11.99 3.74
CA TYR A 289 -8.93 10.67 3.10
C TYR A 289 -9.20 9.57 4.13
N VAL A 290 -8.63 9.67 5.33
CA VAL A 290 -8.88 8.70 6.40
C VAL A 290 -10.34 8.73 6.81
N GLU A 291 -10.96 9.93 6.88
CA GLU A 291 -12.36 10.14 7.26
C GLU A 291 -13.34 9.83 6.12
N GLN A 292 -12.95 10.13 4.87
CA GLN A 292 -13.82 9.96 3.70
C GLN A 292 -13.79 8.57 3.07
N LEU A 293 -12.87 7.69 3.47
CA LEU A 293 -12.66 6.37 2.87
C LEU A 293 -12.82 5.24 3.88
N VAL A 294 -13.83 5.36 4.73
CA VAL A 294 -14.17 4.38 5.77
C VAL A 294 -15.16 3.37 5.22
N THR A 295 -14.76 2.10 5.21
CA THR A 295 -15.65 0.97 4.90
C THR A 295 -15.03 -0.35 5.31
N TRP A 296 -15.85 -1.35 5.54
CA TRP A 296 -15.42 -2.68 6.00
C TRP A 296 -14.42 -3.35 5.04
N GLY A 297 -13.40 -3.97 5.61
CA GLY A 297 -12.46 -4.82 4.86
C GLY A 297 -11.38 -4.06 4.09
N THR A 298 -11.26 -2.74 4.27
CA THR A 298 -10.25 -1.92 3.61
C THR A 298 -9.03 -1.66 4.50
N ILE A 299 -8.00 -1.09 3.89
CA ILE A 299 -6.76 -0.69 4.54
C ILE A 299 -6.53 0.79 4.23
N THR A 300 -6.13 1.56 5.24
CA THR A 300 -5.67 2.94 5.03
C THR A 300 -4.20 3.03 5.39
N LEU A 301 -3.37 3.31 4.38
CA LEU A 301 -1.93 3.50 4.53
C LEU A 301 -1.65 4.97 4.86
N MET A 302 -0.97 5.21 5.96
CA MET A 302 -0.71 6.55 6.49
C MET A 302 0.76 6.76 6.79
N THR A 303 1.30 7.91 6.38
CA THR A 303 2.60 8.36 6.90
C THR A 303 2.51 8.61 8.40
N LEU A 304 3.64 8.59 9.10
CA LEU A 304 3.66 8.82 10.55
C LEU A 304 2.99 10.16 10.98
N PRO A 305 3.15 11.29 10.26
CA PRO A 305 2.42 12.51 10.55
C PRO A 305 0.91 12.38 10.42
N THR A 306 0.40 11.78 9.32
CA THR A 306 -1.02 11.54 9.08
C THR A 306 -1.61 10.61 10.15
N LEU A 307 -0.88 9.54 10.49
CA LEU A 307 -1.28 8.59 11.53
C LEU A 307 -1.38 9.26 12.91
N LYS A 308 -0.42 10.13 13.25
CA LYS A 308 -0.46 10.90 14.50
C LYS A 308 -1.60 11.93 14.52
N ALA A 309 -1.94 12.53 13.39
CA ALA A 309 -3.08 13.43 13.27
C ALA A 309 -4.39 12.67 13.44
N ALA A 310 -4.55 11.56 12.74
CA ALA A 310 -5.70 10.67 12.85
C ALA A 310 -5.90 10.12 14.27
N ALA A 311 -4.80 9.72 14.94
CA ALA A 311 -4.83 9.24 16.32
C ALA A 311 -5.20 10.32 17.36
N ARG A 312 -5.14 11.61 17.00
CA ARG A 312 -5.56 12.71 17.87
C ARG A 312 -7.02 13.04 17.70
N ARG A 313 -7.52 13.01 16.47
CA ARG A 313 -8.88 13.36 16.12
C ARG A 313 -9.25 12.83 14.75
N LEU A 314 -10.36 12.12 14.67
CA LEU A 314 -11.08 11.76 13.45
C LEU A 314 -12.53 12.19 13.59
N ASP A 315 -13.09 12.79 12.54
CA ASP A 315 -14.52 13.09 12.47
C ASP A 315 -15.20 11.94 11.69
N MET A 316 -15.46 10.83 12.39
CA MET A 316 -16.02 9.61 11.81
C MET A 316 -17.52 9.70 11.62
N CYS A 317 -17.99 9.33 10.42
CA CYS A 317 -19.42 9.30 10.06
C CYS A 317 -19.92 7.87 9.72
N GLY A 318 -19.19 6.83 10.16
CA GLY A 318 -19.45 5.44 9.76
C GLY A 318 -19.01 5.15 8.34
N ASP A 319 -19.63 4.16 7.67
CA ASP A 319 -19.31 3.79 6.29
C ASP A 319 -19.56 4.93 5.29
N THR A 320 -18.53 5.31 4.53
CA THR A 320 -18.56 6.42 3.57
C THR A 320 -18.55 5.98 2.10
N LEU A 321 -18.44 4.67 1.84
CA LEU A 321 -18.32 4.11 0.49
C LEU A 321 -19.53 3.30 0.08
N MET A 322 -20.03 2.44 0.95
CA MET A 322 -21.15 1.54 0.65
C MET A 322 -22.42 2.34 0.27
N GLY A 323 -23.08 1.90 -0.81
CA GLY A 323 -24.32 2.56 -1.29
C GLY A 323 -24.11 3.90 -1.99
N ARG A 324 -22.90 4.42 -2.09
CA ARG A 324 -22.61 5.74 -2.69
C ARG A 324 -22.10 5.68 -4.13
N HIS A 325 -22.20 4.53 -4.77
CA HIS A 325 -21.72 4.32 -6.15
C HIS A 325 -22.40 5.25 -7.17
N GLY A 326 -23.72 5.48 -7.06
CA GLY A 326 -24.42 6.39 -7.97
C GLY A 326 -23.88 7.82 -7.92
N ALA A 327 -23.60 8.34 -6.74
CA ALA A 327 -22.97 9.65 -6.57
C ALA A 327 -21.55 9.68 -7.17
N ALA A 328 -20.81 8.60 -7.04
CA ALA A 328 -19.46 8.48 -7.61
C ALA A 328 -19.49 8.50 -9.15
N LEU A 329 -20.43 7.81 -9.76
CA LEU A 329 -20.63 7.87 -11.23
C LEU A 329 -20.98 9.28 -11.71
N GLU A 330 -21.82 10.01 -10.96
CA GLU A 330 -22.18 11.38 -11.31
C GLU A 330 -20.97 12.34 -11.25
N VAL A 331 -20.08 12.17 -10.27
CA VAL A 331 -18.82 12.95 -10.21
C VAL A 331 -17.99 12.70 -11.47
N TRP A 332 -17.74 11.44 -11.83
CA TRP A 332 -16.94 11.10 -13.02
C TRP A 332 -17.60 11.56 -14.31
N ARG A 333 -18.94 11.45 -14.45
CA ARG A 333 -19.67 11.99 -15.59
C ARG A 333 -19.48 13.51 -15.74
N ARG A 334 -19.57 14.26 -14.64
CA ARG A 334 -19.33 15.70 -14.65
C ARG A 334 -17.88 16.07 -15.01
N LEU A 335 -16.90 15.27 -14.56
CA LEU A 335 -15.50 15.44 -14.94
C LEU A 335 -15.32 15.21 -16.45
N GLU A 336 -15.96 14.17 -17.02
CA GLU A 336 -15.95 13.88 -18.46
C GLU A 336 -16.63 14.99 -19.27
N ASP A 337 -17.76 15.54 -18.81
CA ASP A 337 -18.45 16.68 -19.44
C ASP A 337 -17.55 17.93 -19.50
N LEU A 338 -16.64 18.09 -18.57
CA LEU A 338 -15.62 19.15 -18.55
C LEU A 338 -14.37 18.82 -19.38
N GLY A 339 -14.33 17.66 -20.04
CA GLY A 339 -13.20 17.21 -20.85
C GLY A 339 -12.06 16.57 -20.07
N VAL A 340 -12.28 16.16 -18.81
CA VAL A 340 -11.27 15.45 -18.01
C VAL A 340 -11.24 13.97 -18.43
N ASP A 341 -10.18 13.57 -19.14
CA ASP A 341 -9.95 12.17 -19.54
C ASP A 341 -9.42 11.34 -18.36
N GLY A 342 -10.32 10.69 -17.63
CA GLY A 342 -9.97 9.89 -16.46
C GLY A 342 -9.08 8.68 -16.76
N GLU A 343 -9.21 8.04 -17.93
CA GLU A 343 -8.35 6.92 -18.34
C GLU A 343 -6.97 7.41 -18.80
N GLY A 344 -6.91 8.58 -19.48
CA GLY A 344 -5.62 9.21 -19.82
C GLY A 344 -4.83 9.63 -18.59
N ILE A 345 -5.52 10.20 -17.60
CA ILE A 345 -4.93 10.52 -16.28
C ILE A 345 -4.40 9.25 -15.60
N ALA A 346 -5.17 8.18 -15.57
CA ALA A 346 -4.78 6.94 -14.93
C ALA A 346 -3.52 6.34 -15.57
N ARG A 347 -3.44 6.31 -16.92
CA ARG A 347 -2.24 5.85 -17.64
C ARG A 347 -1.02 6.72 -17.36
N LYS A 348 -1.18 8.05 -17.31
CA LYS A 348 -0.12 8.99 -16.95
C LYS A 348 0.41 8.69 -15.55
N LEU A 349 -0.47 8.62 -14.56
CA LEU A 349 -0.11 8.37 -13.16
C LEU A 349 0.52 6.99 -12.93
N GLU A 350 0.09 5.96 -13.68
CA GLU A 350 0.73 4.63 -13.67
C GLU A 350 2.19 4.75 -14.11
N ALA A 351 2.45 5.39 -15.26
CA ALA A 351 3.80 5.57 -15.78
C ALA A 351 4.67 6.41 -14.84
N GLU A 352 4.16 7.55 -14.35
CA GLU A 352 4.88 8.42 -13.42
C GLU A 352 5.17 7.74 -12.07
N SER A 353 4.26 6.88 -11.59
CA SER A 353 4.49 6.09 -10.37
C SER A 353 5.64 5.10 -10.53
N VAL A 354 5.72 4.41 -11.67
CA VAL A 354 6.82 3.48 -11.97
C VAL A 354 8.14 4.22 -12.11
N GLU A 355 8.14 5.37 -12.81
CA GLU A 355 9.34 6.20 -12.99
C GLU A 355 9.82 6.80 -11.66
N GLY A 356 8.92 7.33 -10.84
CA GLY A 356 9.21 7.84 -9.51
C GLY A 356 9.77 6.78 -8.58
N LEU A 357 9.21 5.58 -8.60
CA LEU A 357 9.72 4.45 -7.85
C LEU A 357 11.12 4.04 -8.33
N ALA A 358 11.38 4.05 -9.67
CA ALA A 358 12.69 3.78 -10.22
C ALA A 358 13.74 4.85 -9.85
N ALA A 359 13.33 6.11 -9.73
CA ALA A 359 14.19 7.18 -9.22
C ALA A 359 14.55 6.95 -7.74
N ALA A 360 13.55 6.72 -6.88
CA ALA A 360 13.76 6.42 -5.46
C ALA A 360 14.66 5.19 -5.24
N TRP A 361 14.53 4.20 -6.09
CA TRP A 361 15.37 3.01 -6.04
C TRP A 361 16.83 3.30 -6.42
N ARG A 362 17.07 4.16 -7.44
CA ARG A 362 18.43 4.63 -7.76
C ARG A 362 19.08 5.36 -6.58
N ASP A 363 18.32 6.21 -5.90
CA ASP A 363 18.81 6.92 -4.71
C ASP A 363 19.13 5.93 -3.58
N LEU A 364 18.29 4.91 -3.38
CA LEU A 364 18.54 3.85 -2.40
C LEU A 364 19.81 3.06 -2.71
N TYR A 365 20.04 2.72 -4.00
CA TYR A 365 21.29 2.09 -4.41
C TYR A 365 22.50 2.96 -4.11
N ALA A 366 22.43 4.25 -4.42
CA ALA A 366 23.52 5.19 -4.18
C ALA A 366 23.79 5.35 -2.67
N ALA A 367 22.74 5.45 -1.84
CA ALA A 367 22.87 5.57 -0.39
C ALA A 367 23.52 4.33 0.24
N VAL A 368 23.07 3.12 -0.14
CA VAL A 368 23.65 1.86 0.37
C VAL A 368 25.09 1.70 -0.07
N ASP A 369 25.42 1.99 -1.33
CA ASP A 369 26.78 1.87 -1.86
C ASP A 369 27.75 2.86 -1.19
N ALA A 370 27.34 4.14 -1.04
CA ALA A 370 28.12 5.15 -0.33
C ALA A 370 28.33 4.77 1.15
N GLY A 371 27.30 4.26 1.82
CA GLY A 371 27.38 3.80 3.21
C GLY A 371 28.38 2.63 3.39
N ARG A 372 28.38 1.66 2.50
CA ARG A 372 29.35 0.55 2.48
C ARG A 372 30.79 1.04 2.34
N HIS A 373 31.04 1.94 1.38
CA HIS A 373 32.37 2.50 1.16
C HIS A 373 32.90 3.32 2.34
N THR A 374 32.01 4.08 3.01
CA THR A 374 32.38 4.89 4.18
C THR A 374 32.73 3.99 5.36
N ALA A 375 31.94 2.97 5.60
CA ALA A 375 32.15 2.02 6.68
C ALA A 375 33.44 1.17 6.53
N HIS A 376 33.93 0.96 5.31
CA HIS A 376 35.17 0.22 5.05
C HIS A 376 36.42 1.06 5.34
N ARG A 377 36.30 2.40 5.46
CA ARG A 377 37.42 3.32 5.70
C ARG A 377 37.62 3.70 7.16
N THR A 378 36.68 3.37 8.04
CA THR A 378 36.73 3.58 9.49
C THR A 378 37.01 2.27 10.22
#